data_a11708e097bd59da81f252896aeab9aa
#
_entry.id   a11708e097bd59da81f252896aeab9aa
#
_cell.length_a   1.000
_cell.length_b   1.000
_cell.length_c   1.000
_cell.angle_alpha   90.00
_cell.angle_beta   90.00
_cell.angle_gamma   90.00
#
_symmetry.space_group_name_H-M   'P 1'
#
loop_
_entity.id
_entity.type
_entity.pdbx_description
1 polymer ?
#
loop_
_entity_poly.entity_id
_entity_poly.type
_entity_poly.pdbx_seq_one_letter_code
_entity_poly.pdbx_strand_id
1 'polypeptide(L)'
;MITFNKSDFDTILEYAKKNLPEEACGLIGGTIENGDKHIKKIYLLTNIDHSNEHFSMDPKEQLAAVKDMRANGLVPLGNWHSHPESP
;
A
#
# COMPACT_ATOMS: atom_id res chain seq x y z
N MET A 1 17.93 -3.67 3.79
CA MET A 1 17.61 -2.37 3.17
C MET A 1 16.31 -2.45 2.38
N ILE A 2 15.52 -1.39 2.38
CA ILE A 2 14.31 -1.28 1.57
C ILE A 2 14.55 -0.26 0.47
N THR A 3 14.34 -0.67 -0.78
CA THR A 3 14.44 0.23 -1.93
C THR A 3 13.04 0.74 -2.28
N PHE A 4 12.88 2.07 -2.29
CA PHE A 4 11.61 2.73 -2.51
C PHE A 4 11.83 3.87 -3.51
N ASN A 5 11.22 3.79 -4.67
CA ASN A 5 11.46 4.80 -5.70
C ASN A 5 10.45 5.96 -5.61
N LYS A 6 10.84 7.08 -6.23
CA LYS A 6 10.05 8.30 -6.17
C LYS A 6 8.66 8.16 -6.79
N SER A 7 8.56 7.41 -7.88
CA SER A 7 7.25 7.26 -8.54
C SER A 7 6.25 6.50 -7.67
N ASP A 8 6.72 5.53 -6.88
CA ASP A 8 5.85 4.82 -5.94
C ASP A 8 5.41 5.76 -4.81
N PHE A 9 6.33 6.58 -4.30
CA PHE A 9 6.00 7.57 -3.29
C PHE A 9 4.97 8.57 -3.81
N ASP A 10 5.16 9.06 -5.03
CA ASP A 10 4.22 10.01 -5.63
C ASP A 10 2.84 9.39 -5.81
N THR A 11 2.77 8.11 -6.17
CA THR A 11 1.52 7.38 -6.32
C THR A 11 0.76 7.33 -4.99
N ILE A 12 1.46 6.98 -3.91
CA ILE A 12 0.87 6.93 -2.56
C ILE A 12 0.38 8.31 -2.15
N LEU A 13 1.19 9.34 -2.34
CA LEU A 13 0.88 10.70 -1.95
C LEU A 13 -0.37 11.21 -2.67
N GLU A 14 -0.44 10.97 -3.97
CA GLU A 14 -1.58 11.40 -4.76
C GLU A 14 -2.87 10.72 -4.35
N TYR A 15 -2.80 9.41 -4.10
CA TYR A 15 -3.95 8.65 -3.63
C TYR A 15 -4.40 9.12 -2.24
N ALA A 16 -3.45 9.40 -1.34
CA ALA A 16 -3.77 9.92 -0.02
C ALA A 16 -4.50 11.26 -0.11
N LYS A 17 -4.08 12.14 -1.02
CA LYS A 17 -4.74 13.41 -1.23
C LYS A 17 -6.16 13.25 -1.74
N LYS A 18 -6.40 12.31 -2.66
CA LYS A 18 -7.73 12.05 -3.20
C LYS A 18 -8.69 11.51 -2.14
N ASN A 19 -8.18 10.82 -1.14
CA ASN A 19 -9.01 10.21 -0.11
C ASN A 19 -9.29 11.13 1.08
N LEU A 20 -8.66 12.30 1.12
CA LEU A 20 -8.90 13.24 2.21
C LEU A 20 -10.40 13.55 2.34
N PRO A 21 -10.94 13.65 3.56
CA PRO A 21 -10.25 13.57 4.86
C PRO A 21 -10.07 12.15 5.40
N GLU A 22 -10.43 11.12 4.66
CA GLU A 22 -10.32 9.74 5.10
C GLU A 22 -8.88 9.24 5.01
N GLU A 23 -8.54 8.32 5.89
CA GLU A 23 -7.25 7.67 5.86
C GLU A 23 -7.15 6.76 4.63
N ALA A 24 -6.07 6.89 3.87
CA ALA A 24 -5.82 6.04 2.71
C ALA A 24 -4.96 4.85 3.14
N CYS A 25 -5.07 3.75 2.43
CA CYS A 25 -4.34 2.53 2.79
C CYS A 25 -4.05 1.68 1.56
N GLY A 26 -3.15 0.72 1.75
CA GLY A 26 -2.83 -0.22 0.70
C GLY A 26 -1.78 -1.24 1.12
N LEU A 27 -1.34 -2.03 0.17
CA LEU A 27 -0.34 -3.06 0.36
C LEU A 27 0.90 -2.76 -0.47
N ILE A 28 2.00 -3.37 -0.08
CA ILE A 28 3.29 -3.24 -0.75
C ILE A 28 3.74 -4.63 -1.14
N GLY A 29 4.01 -4.84 -2.43
CA GLY A 29 4.53 -6.09 -2.94
C GLY A 29 5.93 -5.91 -3.51
N GLY A 30 6.73 -6.96 -3.43
CA GLY A 30 8.08 -6.88 -3.96
C GLY A 30 8.84 -8.17 -3.82
N THR A 31 10.19 -8.06 -3.79
CA THR A 31 11.07 -9.20 -3.67
C THR A 31 12.00 -9.03 -2.49
N ILE A 32 12.51 -10.15 -1.99
CA ILE A 32 13.53 -10.16 -0.94
C ILE A 32 14.74 -10.88 -1.53
N GLU A 33 15.86 -10.16 -1.62
CA GLU A 33 17.10 -10.70 -2.18
C GLU A 33 18.25 -10.42 -1.22
N ASN A 34 18.89 -11.47 -0.74
CA ASN A 34 20.03 -11.36 0.19
C ASN A 34 19.69 -10.50 1.41
N GLY A 35 18.45 -10.60 1.93
CA GLY A 35 18.00 -9.81 3.07
C GLY A 35 17.51 -8.41 2.71
N ASP A 36 17.68 -7.98 1.47
CA ASP A 36 17.21 -6.66 1.03
C ASP A 36 15.82 -6.76 0.43
N LYS A 37 14.95 -5.82 0.82
CA LYS A 37 13.59 -5.74 0.31
C LYS A 37 13.52 -4.74 -0.82
N HIS A 38 13.01 -5.20 -1.96
CA HIS A 38 12.85 -4.36 -3.15
C HIS A 38 11.38 -4.16 -3.44
N ILE A 39 10.89 -2.95 -3.25
CA ILE A 39 9.49 -2.62 -3.54
C ILE A 39 9.30 -2.58 -5.05
N LYS A 40 8.39 -3.41 -5.55
CA LYS A 40 8.12 -3.53 -6.99
C LYS A 40 6.75 -3.03 -7.38
N LYS A 41 5.78 -3.07 -6.47
CA LYS A 41 4.43 -2.66 -6.78
C LYS A 41 3.71 -2.15 -5.53
N ILE A 42 2.98 -1.05 -5.72
CA ILE A 42 2.15 -0.45 -4.68
C ILE A 42 0.69 -0.76 -5.04
N TYR A 43 -0.06 -1.24 -4.05
CA TYR A 43 -1.48 -1.53 -4.22
C TYR A 43 -2.30 -0.50 -3.45
N LEU A 44 -3.21 0.17 -4.16
CA LEU A 44 -4.08 1.19 -3.60
C LEU A 44 -5.41 0.54 -3.27
N LEU A 45 -5.74 0.47 -1.97
CA LEU A 45 -6.94 -0.22 -1.52
C LEU A 45 -7.95 0.76 -0.92
N THR A 46 -9.19 0.31 -0.84
CA THR A 46 -10.27 1.10 -0.26
C THR A 46 -10.26 0.95 1.26
N ASN A 47 -10.37 2.09 1.96
CA ASN A 47 -10.59 2.10 3.40
C ASN A 47 -12.10 1.97 3.62
N ILE A 48 -12.57 0.78 4.00
CA ILE A 48 -13.98 0.54 4.18
C ILE A 48 -14.54 1.14 5.47
N ASP A 49 -13.69 1.60 6.37
CA ASP A 49 -14.14 2.31 7.58
C ASP A 49 -14.47 3.77 7.30
N HIS A 50 -14.01 4.30 6.17
CA HIS A 50 -14.26 5.69 5.77
C HIS A 50 -13.94 6.68 6.89
N SER A 51 -12.82 6.46 7.59
CA SER A 51 -12.44 7.22 8.77
C SER A 51 -11.15 8.00 8.52
N ASN A 52 -10.99 9.11 9.24
CA ASN A 52 -9.74 9.89 9.25
C ASN A 52 -8.78 9.43 10.34
N GLU A 53 -9.21 8.49 11.20
CA GLU A 53 -8.42 7.99 12.33
C GLU A 53 -8.11 6.50 12.23
N HIS A 54 -8.90 5.76 11.46
CA HIS A 54 -8.79 4.31 11.34
C HIS A 54 -8.87 3.90 9.89
N PHE A 55 -8.35 2.70 9.62
CA PHE A 55 -8.55 2.11 8.30
C PHE A 55 -8.78 0.61 8.43
N SER A 56 -9.59 0.09 7.53
CA SER A 56 -9.74 -1.35 7.31
C SER A 56 -9.72 -1.56 5.82
N MET A 57 -8.82 -2.42 5.35
CA MET A 57 -8.74 -2.72 3.93
C MET A 57 -9.82 -3.71 3.54
N ASP A 58 -10.45 -3.47 2.39
CA ASP A 58 -11.47 -4.37 1.85
C ASP A 58 -10.86 -5.77 1.67
N PRO A 59 -11.42 -6.81 2.32
CA PRO A 59 -10.86 -8.17 2.20
C PRO A 59 -10.79 -8.71 0.79
N LYS A 60 -11.75 -8.35 -0.07
CA LYS A 60 -11.74 -8.80 -1.46
C LYS A 60 -10.60 -8.16 -2.23
N GLU A 61 -10.34 -6.88 -1.99
CA GLU A 61 -9.22 -6.16 -2.61
C GLU A 61 -7.89 -6.70 -2.11
N GLN A 62 -7.80 -7.00 -0.81
CA GLN A 62 -6.59 -7.61 -0.25
C GLN A 62 -6.28 -8.94 -0.93
N LEU A 63 -7.29 -9.79 -1.08
CA LEU A 63 -7.13 -11.09 -1.72
C LEU A 63 -6.69 -10.93 -3.18
N ALA A 64 -7.31 -10.00 -3.90
CA ALA A 64 -6.96 -9.73 -5.29
C ALA A 64 -5.50 -9.25 -5.40
N ALA A 65 -5.07 -8.38 -4.48
CA ALA A 65 -3.70 -7.89 -4.46
C ALA A 65 -2.69 -9.01 -4.22
N VAL A 66 -2.98 -9.89 -3.25
CA VAL A 66 -2.10 -11.02 -2.95
C VAL A 66 -2.02 -11.99 -4.12
N LYS A 67 -3.14 -12.24 -4.80
CA LYS A 67 -3.15 -13.08 -6.00
C LYS A 67 -2.33 -12.46 -7.12
N ASP A 68 -2.43 -11.15 -7.30
CA ASP A 68 -1.65 -10.43 -8.30
C ASP A 68 -0.15 -10.51 -7.97
N MET A 69 0.22 -10.34 -6.71
CA MET A 69 1.61 -10.50 -6.28
C MET A 69 2.14 -11.87 -6.65
N ARG A 70 1.37 -12.92 -6.31
CA ARG A 70 1.78 -14.30 -6.59
C ARG A 70 1.95 -14.54 -8.09
N ALA A 71 1.04 -14.01 -8.89
CA ALA A 71 1.11 -14.15 -10.35
C ALA A 71 2.33 -13.47 -10.95
N ASN A 72 2.85 -12.44 -10.28
CA ASN A 72 3.99 -11.66 -10.75
C ASN A 72 5.30 -12.01 -10.03
N GLY A 73 5.33 -13.09 -9.25
CA GLY A 73 6.53 -13.50 -8.53
C GLY A 73 6.90 -12.57 -7.39
N LEU A 74 5.92 -11.85 -6.84
CA LEU A 74 6.14 -10.92 -5.73
C LEU A 74 5.64 -11.52 -4.43
N VAL A 75 6.15 -11.00 -3.30
CA VAL A 75 5.69 -11.37 -1.96
C VAL A 75 5.20 -10.12 -1.24
N PRO A 76 4.27 -10.26 -0.28
CA PRO A 76 3.85 -9.13 0.52
C PRO A 76 5.01 -8.64 1.39
N LEU A 77 5.33 -7.36 1.31
CA LEU A 77 6.37 -6.74 2.13
C LEU A 77 5.81 -5.97 3.30
N GLY A 78 4.55 -5.55 3.21
CA GLY A 78 3.90 -4.80 4.27
C GLY A 78 2.68 -4.05 3.77
N ASN A 79 2.16 -3.20 4.64
CA ASN A 79 1.07 -2.31 4.28
C ASN A 79 1.50 -0.85 4.49
N TRP A 80 0.70 0.05 3.97
CA TRP A 80 0.92 1.48 4.15
C TRP A 80 -0.42 2.16 4.45
N HIS A 81 -0.36 3.28 5.16
CA HIS A 81 -1.55 4.11 5.40
C HIS A 81 -1.12 5.55 5.63
N SER A 82 -2.05 6.47 5.37
CA SER A 82 -1.83 7.87 5.62
C SER A 82 -2.35 8.25 7.02
N HIS A 83 -1.93 9.42 7.51
CA HIS A 83 -2.41 9.98 8.78
C HIS A 83 -2.91 11.39 8.52
N PRO A 84 -4.15 11.55 7.99
CA PRO A 84 -4.63 12.89 7.59
C PRO A 84 -4.71 13.89 8.73
N GLU A 85 -4.87 13.43 9.96
CA GLU A 85 -4.97 14.27 11.15
C GLU A 85 -3.63 14.59 11.78
N SER A 86 -2.56 13.94 11.33
CA SER A 86 -1.23 14.09 11.91
C SER A 86 -0.20 14.34 10.82
N PRO A 87 0.59 15.39 10.93
CA PRO A 87 1.64 15.67 9.94
C PRO A 87 2.73 14.60 9.92
#